data_f2e97d574585e1b1dc572b0cff7936d6
#
_entry.id   f2e97d574585e1b1dc572b0cff7936d6
#
_cell.length_a   1.000
_cell.length_b   1.000
_cell.length_c   1.000
_cell.angle_alpha   90.00
_cell.angle_beta   90.00
_cell.angle_gamma   90.00
#
_symmetry.space_group_name_H-M   'P 1'
#
loop_
_entity.id
_entity.type
_entity.pdbx_description
1 polymer ?
#
loop_
_entity_poly.entity_id
_entity_poly.type
_entity_poly.pdbx_seq_one_letter_code
_entity_poly.pdbx_strand_id
1 'polypeptide(L)'
;MTTIVAVQYEDKVVFAADNQVTGDDGRIYHHPRMEKITERNGYLIAGSGEVAPCDIAQHLWNPPKPTAKDLQDIYHFMIAKVMPSLRKCLTENGYDFAEGKGDGKGDGNRFNFLVAVGGEVFDVADDCSICMSDDGIYGVGSGSSYAIGALHAGAKPLKALAISEKLDMNTSGPFLVKEQYK
;
A
#
# COMPACT_ATOMS: atom_id res chain seq x y z
N MET A 1 -11.50 -4.09 -3.57
CA MET A 1 -11.58 -2.91 -2.68
C MET A 1 -11.04 -3.31 -1.32
N THR A 2 -10.61 -2.36 -0.47
CA THR A 2 -9.64 -2.65 0.60
C THR A 2 -9.60 -1.48 1.57
N THR A 3 -9.13 -1.70 2.79
CA THR A 3 -8.64 -0.65 3.68
C THR A 3 -7.27 -1.03 4.21
N ILE A 4 -6.27 -0.25 3.84
CA ILE A 4 -4.91 -0.35 4.36
C ILE A 4 -4.55 1.00 4.97
N VAL A 5 -3.94 0.99 6.13
CA VAL A 5 -3.34 2.18 6.75
C VAL A 5 -1.90 1.92 7.13
N ALA A 6 -1.10 2.98 7.09
CA ALA A 6 0.24 3.00 7.66
C ALA A 6 0.38 4.19 8.62
N VAL A 7 1.05 3.96 9.73
CA VAL A 7 1.38 5.01 10.70
C VAL A 7 2.87 4.97 10.97
N GLN A 8 3.52 6.10 10.74
CA GLN A 8 4.94 6.29 10.98
C GLN A 8 5.14 6.89 12.37
N TYR A 9 5.67 6.09 13.28
CA TYR A 9 6.06 6.52 14.62
C TYR A 9 7.54 6.91 14.64
N GLU A 10 7.99 7.42 15.78
CA GLU A 10 9.38 7.82 15.97
C GLU A 10 10.35 6.63 15.81
N ASP A 11 9.99 5.47 16.35
CA ASP A 11 10.83 4.26 16.44
C ASP A 11 10.47 3.17 15.43
N LYS A 12 9.29 3.25 14.80
CA LYS A 12 8.80 2.22 13.89
C LYS A 12 7.72 2.72 12.93
N VAL A 13 7.46 1.91 11.93
CA VAL A 13 6.30 2.01 11.05
C VAL A 13 5.35 0.86 11.33
N VAL A 14 4.06 1.12 11.41
CA VAL A 14 3.00 0.11 11.58
C VAL A 14 2.07 0.13 10.38
N PHE A 15 1.98 -0.98 9.67
CA PHE A 15 0.98 -1.21 8.64
C PHE A 15 -0.16 -2.05 9.21
N ALA A 16 -1.39 -1.69 8.86
CA ALA A 16 -2.56 -2.51 9.16
C ALA A 16 -3.48 -2.60 7.95
N ALA A 17 -4.02 -3.79 7.66
CA ALA A 17 -4.89 -4.04 6.52
C ALA A 17 -6.05 -4.96 6.89
N ASP A 18 -7.16 -4.81 6.18
CA ASP A 18 -8.24 -5.79 6.13
C ASP A 18 -7.86 -7.00 5.26
N ASN A 19 -8.67 -8.05 5.27
CA ASN A 19 -8.40 -9.27 4.49
C ASN A 19 -9.52 -9.59 3.47
N GLN A 20 -10.41 -8.65 3.19
CA GLN A 20 -11.47 -8.86 2.22
C GLN A 20 -10.97 -8.57 0.79
N VAL A 21 -11.20 -9.52 -0.12
CA VAL A 21 -11.10 -9.30 -1.56
C VAL A 21 -12.50 -9.43 -2.15
N THR A 22 -12.96 -8.41 -2.86
CA THR A 22 -14.26 -8.41 -3.52
C THR A 22 -14.07 -8.58 -5.03
N GLY A 23 -14.63 -9.63 -5.59
CA GLY A 23 -14.65 -9.86 -7.04
C GLY A 23 -15.59 -8.92 -7.76
N ASP A 24 -15.47 -8.82 -9.08
CA ASP A 24 -16.30 -7.97 -9.93
C ASP A 24 -17.79 -8.37 -9.91
N ASP A 25 -18.06 -9.64 -9.58
CA ASP A 25 -19.41 -10.19 -9.38
C ASP A 25 -19.99 -9.90 -7.97
N GLY A 26 -19.26 -9.15 -7.15
CA GLY A 26 -19.61 -8.84 -5.75
C GLY A 26 -19.32 -9.95 -4.74
N ARG A 27 -18.76 -11.08 -5.19
CA ARG A 27 -18.37 -12.16 -4.29
C ARG A 27 -17.22 -11.74 -3.38
N ILE A 28 -17.33 -12.07 -2.12
CA ILE A 28 -16.33 -11.80 -1.09
C ILE A 28 -15.45 -13.05 -0.87
N TYR A 29 -14.15 -12.83 -0.88
CA TYR A 29 -13.13 -13.85 -0.61
C TYR A 29 -12.32 -13.45 0.62
N HIS A 30 -12.08 -14.45 1.47
CA HIS A 30 -11.18 -14.37 2.62
C HIS A 30 -10.28 -15.59 2.61
N HIS A 31 -8.98 -15.38 2.59
CA HIS A 31 -8.04 -16.49 2.69
C HIS A 31 -6.76 -16.06 3.41
N PRO A 32 -6.22 -16.88 4.34
CA PRO A 32 -5.02 -16.52 5.10
C PRO A 32 -3.77 -16.25 4.27
N ARG A 33 -3.70 -16.77 3.02
CA ARG A 33 -2.58 -16.54 2.10
C ARG A 33 -2.73 -15.29 1.23
N MET A 34 -3.88 -14.65 1.28
CA MET A 34 -4.13 -13.40 0.53
C MET A 34 -3.83 -12.20 1.42
N GLU A 35 -2.61 -12.17 1.96
CA GLU A 35 -2.16 -11.07 2.80
C GLU A 35 -1.95 -9.82 1.95
N LYS A 36 -2.52 -8.69 2.38
CA LYS A 36 -2.38 -7.40 1.71
C LYS A 36 -1.11 -6.63 2.09
N ILE A 37 -0.33 -7.15 3.04
CA ILE A 37 0.94 -6.59 3.47
C ILE A 37 2.00 -7.67 3.39
N THR A 38 3.04 -7.45 2.62
CA THR A 38 4.20 -8.35 2.54
C THR A 38 5.47 -7.66 3.02
N GLU A 39 6.42 -8.46 3.50
CA GLU A 39 7.75 -7.99 3.85
C GLU A 39 8.76 -8.61 2.89
N ARG A 40 9.55 -7.76 2.23
CA ARG A 40 10.62 -8.20 1.31
C ARG A 40 11.82 -7.27 1.39
N ASN A 41 13.00 -7.84 1.56
CA ASN A 41 14.28 -7.10 1.55
C ASN A 41 14.33 -5.89 2.48
N GLY A 42 13.61 -5.94 3.62
CA GLY A 42 13.51 -4.81 4.53
C GLY A 42 12.49 -3.76 4.12
N TYR A 43 11.58 -4.08 3.19
CA TYR A 43 10.41 -3.26 2.85
C TYR A 43 9.15 -3.86 3.43
N LEU A 44 8.21 -3.01 3.88
CA LEU A 44 6.79 -3.36 3.95
C LEU A 44 6.12 -2.85 2.69
N ILE A 45 5.36 -3.71 2.02
CA ILE A 45 4.66 -3.43 0.76
C ILE A 45 3.21 -3.81 0.93
N ALA A 46 2.31 -2.87 0.70
CA ALA A 46 0.87 -3.11 0.74
C ALA A 46 0.18 -2.45 -0.45
N GLY A 47 -0.79 -3.12 -1.05
CA GLY A 47 -1.46 -2.65 -2.26
C GLY A 47 -2.97 -2.69 -2.21
N SER A 48 -3.60 -1.72 -2.85
CA SER A 48 -5.05 -1.60 -3.04
C SER A 48 -5.37 -1.27 -4.50
N GLY A 49 -6.51 -1.73 -4.98
CA GLY A 49 -6.96 -1.54 -6.36
C GLY A 49 -6.94 -2.84 -7.15
N GLU A 50 -6.41 -2.84 -8.35
CA GLU A 50 -6.27 -4.04 -9.18
C GLU A 50 -5.39 -5.09 -8.51
N VAL A 51 -5.84 -6.33 -8.52
CA VAL A 51 -5.18 -7.43 -7.82
C VAL A 51 -3.84 -7.78 -8.48
N ALA A 52 -3.80 -7.84 -9.81
CA ALA A 52 -2.61 -8.28 -10.54
C ALA A 52 -1.35 -7.43 -10.24
N PRO A 53 -1.35 -6.08 -10.34
CA PRO A 53 -0.18 -5.30 -9.95
C PRO A 53 0.14 -5.42 -8.46
N CYS A 54 -0.86 -5.61 -7.58
CA CYS A 54 -0.61 -5.85 -6.16
C CYS A 54 0.14 -7.17 -5.94
N ASP A 55 -0.30 -8.26 -6.55
CA ASP A 55 0.36 -9.56 -6.46
C ASP A 55 1.79 -9.53 -7.03
N ILE A 56 1.98 -8.86 -8.17
CA ILE A 56 3.32 -8.69 -8.77
C ILE A 56 4.25 -7.94 -7.80
N ALA A 57 3.81 -6.81 -7.26
CA ALA A 57 4.62 -6.02 -6.34
C ALA A 57 4.92 -6.78 -5.04
N GLN A 58 3.96 -7.50 -4.49
CA GLN A 58 4.10 -8.20 -3.22
C GLN A 58 4.88 -9.50 -3.33
N HIS A 59 4.76 -10.23 -4.45
CA HIS A 59 5.30 -11.59 -4.56
C HIS A 59 6.45 -11.74 -5.54
N LEU A 60 6.54 -10.92 -6.58
CA LEU A 60 7.57 -11.04 -7.62
C LEU A 60 8.63 -9.95 -7.56
N TRP A 61 8.26 -8.73 -7.13
CA TRP A 61 9.21 -7.64 -7.05
C TRP A 61 10.30 -7.90 -6.02
N ASN A 62 11.55 -7.67 -6.42
CA ASN A 62 12.71 -7.72 -5.57
C ASN A 62 13.28 -6.29 -5.39
N PRO A 63 12.78 -5.53 -4.41
CA PRO A 63 13.16 -4.13 -4.25
C PRO A 63 14.66 -3.98 -3.95
N PRO A 64 15.33 -2.93 -4.48
CA PRO A 64 16.73 -2.67 -4.22
C PRO A 64 16.95 -2.33 -2.75
N LYS A 65 17.99 -2.90 -2.13
CA LYS A 65 18.34 -2.58 -0.75
C LYS A 65 19.03 -1.22 -0.68
N PRO A 66 18.61 -0.32 0.24
CA PRO A 66 19.29 0.95 0.43
C PRO A 66 20.68 0.74 1.04
N THR A 67 21.65 1.51 0.58
CA THR A 67 22.95 1.67 1.25
C THR A 67 22.85 2.73 2.34
N ALA A 68 23.88 2.83 3.19
CA ALA A 68 23.94 3.90 4.20
C ALA A 68 23.88 5.31 3.58
N LYS A 69 24.38 5.47 2.35
CA LYS A 69 24.27 6.74 1.61
C LYS A 69 22.84 6.98 1.12
N ASP A 70 22.16 5.95 0.64
CA ASP A 70 20.77 6.06 0.17
C ASP A 70 19.82 6.44 1.33
N LEU A 71 20.11 5.96 2.55
CA LEU A 71 19.33 6.31 3.74
C LEU A 71 19.47 7.77 4.18
N GLN A 72 20.52 8.48 3.73
CA GLN A 72 20.68 9.92 4.00
C GLN A 72 19.76 10.80 3.13
N ASP A 73 19.33 10.26 1.98
CA ASP A 73 18.33 10.88 1.08
C ASP A 73 17.43 9.78 0.52
N ILE A 74 16.58 9.28 1.39
CA ILE A 74 15.67 8.15 1.07
C ILE A 74 14.67 8.53 -0.03
N TYR A 75 14.25 9.80 -0.09
CA TYR A 75 13.34 10.29 -1.12
C TYR A 75 13.97 10.20 -2.52
N HIS A 76 15.21 10.67 -2.66
CA HIS A 76 15.95 10.53 -3.91
C HIS A 76 16.18 9.05 -4.28
N PHE A 77 16.50 8.20 -3.30
CA PHE A 77 16.65 6.77 -3.52
C PHE A 77 15.37 6.14 -4.05
N MET A 78 14.22 6.50 -3.50
CA MET A 78 12.92 6.03 -3.98
C MET A 78 12.72 6.39 -5.45
N ILE A 79 12.91 7.65 -5.83
CA ILE A 79 12.73 8.12 -7.22
C ILE A 79 13.76 7.49 -8.17
N ALA A 80 15.03 7.48 -7.78
CA ALA A 80 16.11 7.12 -8.70
C ALA A 80 16.30 5.61 -8.89
N LYS A 81 15.96 4.80 -7.88
CA LYS A 81 16.24 3.36 -7.89
C LYS A 81 14.99 2.52 -7.66
N VAL A 82 14.17 2.86 -6.67
CA VAL A 82 13.06 2.00 -6.24
C VAL A 82 11.91 2.04 -7.25
N MET A 83 11.45 3.22 -7.63
CA MET A 83 10.33 3.36 -8.58
C MET A 83 10.66 2.81 -9.98
N PRO A 84 11.85 3.06 -10.57
CA PRO A 84 12.23 2.39 -11.82
C PRO A 84 12.26 0.86 -11.71
N SER A 85 12.72 0.32 -10.58
CA SER A 85 12.74 -1.12 -10.31
C SER A 85 11.31 -1.70 -10.21
N LEU A 86 10.41 -1.03 -9.52
CA LEU A 86 9.00 -1.42 -9.42
C LEU A 86 8.33 -1.40 -10.80
N ARG A 87 8.45 -0.28 -11.52
CA ARG A 87 7.90 -0.13 -12.86
C ARG A 87 8.38 -1.21 -13.81
N LYS A 88 9.69 -1.50 -13.80
CA LYS A 88 10.28 -2.58 -14.59
C LYS A 88 9.64 -3.92 -14.22
N CYS A 89 9.55 -4.26 -12.95
CA CYS A 89 8.95 -5.52 -12.49
C CYS A 89 7.50 -5.66 -12.94
N LEU A 90 6.68 -4.61 -12.79
CA LEU A 90 5.29 -4.61 -13.24
C LEU A 90 5.19 -4.86 -14.75
N THR A 91 5.97 -4.12 -15.56
CA THR A 91 5.97 -4.26 -17.03
C THR A 91 6.44 -5.65 -17.48
N GLU A 92 7.51 -6.18 -16.90
CA GLU A 92 8.06 -7.51 -17.25
C GLU A 92 7.11 -8.65 -16.88
N ASN A 93 6.18 -8.42 -15.94
CA ASN A 93 5.14 -9.37 -15.54
C ASN A 93 3.76 -9.05 -16.14
N GLY A 94 3.72 -8.29 -17.24
CA GLY A 94 2.55 -8.12 -18.07
C GLY A 94 1.63 -6.95 -17.72
N TYR A 95 2.03 -6.08 -16.77
CA TYR A 95 1.24 -4.88 -16.49
C TYR A 95 1.49 -3.80 -17.55
N ASP A 96 0.43 -3.37 -18.22
CA ASP A 96 0.50 -2.30 -19.22
C ASP A 96 0.09 -0.96 -18.63
N PHE A 97 1.06 -0.05 -18.48
CA PHE A 97 0.83 1.32 -18.02
C PHE A 97 0.07 2.20 -19.02
N ALA A 98 -0.05 1.78 -20.28
CA ALA A 98 -0.78 2.52 -21.32
C ALA A 98 -2.26 2.11 -21.38
N GLU A 99 -2.60 0.93 -20.92
CA GLU A 99 -3.97 0.45 -20.89
C GLU A 99 -4.85 1.31 -19.98
N GLY A 100 -6.01 1.73 -20.45
CA GLY A 100 -6.94 2.58 -19.70
C GLY A 100 -6.72 4.10 -19.82
N LYS A 101 -5.64 4.55 -20.48
CA LYS A 101 -5.43 6.00 -20.72
C LYS A 101 -6.15 6.54 -21.96
N GLY A 102 -6.87 5.69 -22.70
CA GLY A 102 -7.34 6.00 -24.07
C GLY A 102 -8.72 6.64 -24.19
N ASP A 103 -9.60 6.62 -23.22
CA ASP A 103 -10.99 7.03 -23.37
C ASP A 103 -11.50 8.10 -22.38
N GLY A 104 -10.63 8.66 -21.58
CA GLY A 104 -10.98 9.76 -20.65
C GLY A 104 -12.01 9.40 -19.57
N LYS A 105 -12.33 8.12 -19.40
CA LYS A 105 -13.31 7.61 -18.44
C LYS A 105 -12.69 6.96 -17.20
N GLY A 106 -11.37 6.87 -17.13
CA GLY A 106 -10.65 6.33 -15.99
C GLY A 106 -10.13 7.45 -15.07
N ASP A 107 -11.03 8.13 -14.38
CA ASP A 107 -10.68 9.18 -13.41
C ASP A 107 -10.26 8.62 -12.04
N GLY A 108 -9.61 7.47 -11.98
CA GLY A 108 -9.15 6.90 -10.72
C GLY A 108 -7.84 6.14 -10.87
N ASN A 109 -7.02 6.17 -9.82
CA ASN A 109 -5.86 5.32 -9.73
C ASN A 109 -6.29 3.85 -9.82
N ARG A 110 -5.68 3.10 -10.75
CA ARG A 110 -5.94 1.67 -10.93
C ARG A 110 -5.46 0.87 -9.72
N PHE A 111 -4.38 1.29 -9.12
CA PHE A 111 -3.86 0.78 -7.85
C PHE A 111 -3.10 1.88 -7.08
N ASN A 112 -2.95 1.69 -5.78
CA ASN A 112 -2.03 2.44 -4.95
C ASN A 112 -1.26 1.47 -4.06
N PHE A 113 0.01 1.76 -3.84
CA PHE A 113 0.80 1.06 -2.83
C PHE A 113 1.15 1.98 -1.66
N LEU A 114 1.19 1.41 -0.47
CA LEU A 114 1.97 1.94 0.63
C LEU A 114 3.25 1.13 0.72
N VAL A 115 4.38 1.82 0.72
CA VAL A 115 5.71 1.21 0.78
C VAL A 115 6.47 1.82 1.94
N ALA A 116 6.97 1.00 2.87
CA ALA A 116 7.86 1.47 3.91
C ALA A 116 9.27 0.90 3.72
N VAL A 117 10.27 1.75 3.86
CA VAL A 117 11.70 1.40 3.83
C VAL A 117 12.51 2.42 4.62
N GLY A 118 13.48 1.94 5.40
CA GLY A 118 14.34 2.82 6.20
C GLY A 118 13.59 3.63 7.26
N GLY A 119 12.40 3.17 7.67
CA GLY A 119 11.57 3.84 8.65
C GLY A 119 10.68 4.97 8.10
N GLU A 120 10.66 5.16 6.77
CA GLU A 120 9.82 6.14 6.07
C GLU A 120 8.74 5.42 5.27
N VAL A 121 7.56 6.06 5.17
CA VAL A 121 6.41 5.56 4.39
C VAL A 121 6.21 6.43 3.15
N PHE A 122 5.91 5.77 2.04
CA PHE A 122 5.61 6.39 0.75
C PHE A 122 4.26 5.89 0.24
N ASP A 123 3.40 6.81 -0.15
CA ASP A 123 2.22 6.54 -0.96
C ASP A 123 2.65 6.55 -2.43
N VAL A 124 2.44 5.46 -3.13
CA VAL A 124 2.89 5.24 -4.50
C VAL A 124 1.67 5.07 -5.40
N ALA A 125 1.48 6.01 -6.32
CA ALA A 125 0.39 5.96 -7.29
C ALA A 125 0.69 4.99 -8.45
N ASP A 126 -0.32 4.71 -9.27
CA ASP A 126 -0.25 3.78 -10.40
C ASP A 126 0.68 4.22 -11.54
N ASP A 127 1.05 5.48 -11.59
CA ASP A 127 2.08 6.01 -12.50
C ASP A 127 3.51 5.94 -11.92
N CYS A 128 3.64 5.39 -10.71
CA CYS A 128 4.88 5.34 -9.91
C CYS A 128 5.32 6.71 -9.37
N SER A 129 4.44 7.71 -9.30
CA SER A 129 4.70 8.90 -8.49
C SER A 129 4.61 8.57 -7.01
N ILE A 130 5.32 9.33 -6.18
CA ILE A 130 5.37 9.12 -4.73
C ILE A 130 4.97 10.38 -3.97
N CYS A 131 4.25 10.18 -2.87
CA CYS A 131 3.92 11.22 -1.90
C CYS A 131 4.32 10.80 -0.49
N MET A 132 4.61 11.79 0.34
CA MET A 132 4.86 11.64 1.77
C MET A 132 3.92 12.55 2.55
N SER A 133 3.54 12.15 3.77
CA SER A 133 2.68 12.92 4.67
C SER A 133 3.47 13.42 5.86
N ASP A 134 3.30 14.71 6.20
CA ASP A 134 4.00 15.35 7.32
C ASP A 134 3.61 14.76 8.68
N ASP A 135 2.39 14.25 8.81
CA ASP A 135 1.87 13.67 10.04
C ASP A 135 2.14 12.17 10.18
N GLY A 136 2.76 11.56 9.14
CA GLY A 136 3.07 10.15 9.12
C GLY A 136 1.85 9.21 9.06
N ILE A 137 0.66 9.72 8.70
CA ILE A 137 -0.57 8.94 8.59
C ILE A 137 -0.91 8.75 7.11
N TYR A 138 -1.10 7.50 6.72
CA TYR A 138 -1.38 7.11 5.35
C TYR A 138 -2.54 6.13 5.28
N GLY A 139 -3.25 6.12 4.14
CA GLY A 139 -4.29 5.14 3.91
C GLY A 139 -4.67 5.03 2.44
N VAL A 140 -4.88 3.79 1.99
CA VAL A 140 -5.31 3.47 0.63
C VAL A 140 -6.49 2.52 0.64
N GLY A 141 -7.28 2.57 -0.41
CA GLY A 141 -8.49 1.76 -0.58
C GLY A 141 -9.77 2.46 -0.15
N SER A 142 -10.91 1.82 -0.39
CA SER A 142 -12.25 2.43 -0.24
C SER A 142 -12.60 2.89 1.18
N GLY A 143 -12.17 2.16 2.21
CA GLY A 143 -12.40 2.51 3.60
C GLY A 143 -11.33 3.42 4.22
N SER A 144 -10.30 3.81 3.45
CA SER A 144 -9.14 4.55 3.97
C SER A 144 -9.52 5.88 4.62
N SER A 145 -10.47 6.62 4.05
CA SER A 145 -10.90 7.92 4.59
C SER A 145 -11.48 7.81 6.01
N TYR A 146 -12.22 6.73 6.29
CA TYR A 146 -12.75 6.47 7.63
C TYR A 146 -11.63 6.11 8.61
N ALA A 147 -10.68 5.28 8.16
CA ALA A 147 -9.54 4.89 8.98
C ALA A 147 -8.60 6.07 9.28
N ILE A 148 -8.28 6.90 8.29
CA ILE A 148 -7.47 8.12 8.45
C ILE A 148 -8.15 9.07 9.45
N GLY A 149 -9.46 9.33 9.30
CA GLY A 149 -10.21 10.15 10.25
C GLY A 149 -10.16 9.60 11.67
N ALA A 150 -10.27 8.28 11.84
CA ALA A 150 -10.15 7.64 13.14
C ALA A 150 -8.74 7.75 13.73
N LEU A 151 -7.68 7.61 12.91
CA LEU A 151 -6.28 7.79 13.32
C LEU A 151 -6.02 9.23 13.79
N HIS A 152 -6.49 10.24 13.06
CA HIS A 152 -6.41 11.64 13.49
C HIS A 152 -7.17 11.91 14.79
N ALA A 153 -8.24 11.17 15.05
CA ALA A 153 -8.97 11.22 16.33
C ALA A 153 -8.28 10.43 17.46
N GLY A 154 -7.07 9.89 17.22
CA GLY A 154 -6.25 9.19 18.22
C GLY A 154 -6.50 7.68 18.31
N ALA A 155 -7.22 7.08 17.36
CA ALA A 155 -7.36 5.63 17.32
C ALA A 155 -6.03 4.96 16.93
N LYS A 156 -5.79 3.76 17.44
CA LYS A 156 -4.70 2.89 16.97
C LYS A 156 -5.09 2.23 15.63
N PRO A 157 -4.13 1.77 14.79
CA PRO A 157 -4.41 1.22 13.46
C PRO A 157 -5.49 0.14 13.43
N LEU A 158 -5.44 -0.87 14.30
CA LEU A 158 -6.49 -1.90 14.38
C LEU A 158 -7.88 -1.33 14.72
N LYS A 159 -7.95 -0.31 15.57
CA LYS A 159 -9.22 0.32 15.91
C LYS A 159 -9.74 1.16 14.73
N ALA A 160 -8.86 1.79 13.99
CA ALA A 160 -9.21 2.52 12.77
C ALA A 160 -9.81 1.58 11.70
N LEU A 161 -9.20 0.40 11.49
CA LEU A 161 -9.77 -0.63 10.60
C LEU A 161 -11.14 -1.13 11.08
N ALA A 162 -11.31 -1.39 12.38
CA ALA A 162 -12.60 -1.79 12.94
C ALA A 162 -13.69 -0.71 12.84
N ILE A 163 -13.31 0.56 12.71
CA ILE A 163 -14.25 1.64 12.39
C ILE A 163 -14.59 1.62 10.91
N SER A 164 -13.59 1.46 10.03
CA SER A 164 -13.81 1.34 8.58
C SER A 164 -14.71 0.15 8.23
N GLU A 165 -14.53 -1.00 8.87
CA GLU A 165 -15.37 -2.20 8.68
C GLU A 165 -16.87 -1.94 8.90
N LYS A 166 -17.20 -0.97 9.78
CA LYS A 166 -18.60 -0.60 10.05
C LYS A 166 -19.20 0.34 9.01
N LEU A 167 -18.36 1.02 8.24
CA LEU A 167 -18.74 2.13 7.35
C LEU A 167 -18.47 1.83 5.89
N ASP A 168 -17.57 0.91 5.59
CA ASP A 168 -17.21 0.48 4.24
C ASP A 168 -17.53 -1.01 4.03
N MET A 169 -18.45 -1.29 3.14
CA MET A 169 -18.88 -2.66 2.80
C MET A 169 -17.76 -3.53 2.21
N ASN A 170 -16.65 -2.94 1.81
CA ASN A 170 -15.52 -3.63 1.19
C ASN A 170 -14.36 -3.85 2.17
N THR A 171 -14.58 -3.60 3.43
CA THR A 171 -13.60 -3.76 4.49
C THR A 171 -14.10 -4.76 5.51
N SER A 172 -13.40 -5.87 5.70
CA SER A 172 -13.68 -6.78 6.81
C SER A 172 -12.45 -7.56 7.27
N GLY A 173 -12.47 -7.95 8.55
CA GLY A 173 -11.42 -8.79 9.15
C GLY A 173 -11.37 -10.22 8.57
N PRO A 174 -10.38 -11.02 9.02
CA PRO A 174 -9.40 -10.69 10.05
C PRO A 174 -8.42 -9.63 9.61
N PHE A 175 -8.01 -8.75 10.53
CA PHE A 175 -7.04 -7.69 10.23
C PHE A 175 -5.61 -8.19 10.40
N LEU A 176 -4.74 -7.81 9.47
CA LEU A 176 -3.30 -8.08 9.51
C LEU A 176 -2.57 -6.82 9.99
N VAL A 177 -1.56 -7.00 10.85
CA VAL A 177 -0.65 -5.93 11.27
C VAL A 177 0.78 -6.39 11.06
N LYS A 178 1.61 -5.53 10.45
CA LYS A 178 3.06 -5.72 10.36
C LYS A 178 3.77 -4.44 10.82
N GLU A 179 4.91 -4.63 11.46
CA GLU A 179 5.74 -3.55 11.99
C GLU A 179 7.15 -3.61 11.39
N GLN A 180 7.73 -2.44 11.13
CA GLN A 180 9.12 -2.29 10.73
C GLN A 180 9.77 -1.32 11.70
N TYR A 181 10.80 -1.76 12.40
CA TYR A 181 11.59 -0.91 13.29
C TYR A 181 12.68 -0.16 12.51
N LYS A 182 12.98 1.06 12.95
CA LYS A 182 14.02 1.94 12.37
C LYS A 182 15.42 1.49 12.75
#